data_c11de58f379198f9bac8635d9f772b24
#
_entry.id   c11de58f379198f9bac8635d9f772b24
#
_cell.length_a   1.000
_cell.length_b   1.000
_cell.length_c   1.000
_cell.angle_alpha   90.00
_cell.angle_beta   90.00
_cell.angle_gamma   90.00
#
_symmetry.space_group_name_H-M   'P 1'
#
loop_
_entity.id
_entity.type
_entity.pdbx_description
1 polymer ?
#
loop_
_entity_poly.entity_id
_entity_poly.type
_entity_poly.pdbx_seq_one_letter_code
_entity_poly.pdbx_strand_id
1 'polypeptide(L)'
;TLDEYCAAHHVLVSLSGKPFGFVDEALAGLKRQRRIVLTVNQFFTAALVVSGSELLTVLPRHFLGSTGIAERLATVPLPLTIDQVHVEMVWHRLRDDRAGYAWLREAVLDAAREAFRGPHEGRGLQHPSTVLDGSA
;
A
#
# COMPACT_ATOMS: atom_id res chain seq x y z
N THR A 1 11.07 -2.10 15.64
CA THR A 1 10.13 -2.52 16.71
C THR A 1 8.80 -1.78 16.58
N LEU A 2 7.72 -2.29 17.23
CA LEU A 2 6.42 -1.63 17.25
C LEU A 2 6.49 -0.25 17.94
N ASP A 3 7.33 -0.11 18.98
CA ASP A 3 7.50 1.15 19.69
C ASP A 3 8.13 2.24 18.79
N GLU A 4 9.17 1.91 18.07
CA GLU A 4 9.81 2.81 17.10
C GLU A 4 8.84 3.19 15.97
N TYR A 5 8.06 2.21 15.48
CA TYR A 5 7.04 2.45 14.49
C TYR A 5 5.99 3.46 14.97
N CYS A 6 5.47 3.28 16.19
CA CYS A 6 4.48 4.19 16.78
C CYS A 6 5.04 5.59 17.06
N ALA A 7 6.34 5.69 17.40
CA ALA A 7 7.00 6.96 17.67
C ALA A 7 7.33 7.76 16.40
N ALA A 8 7.45 7.10 15.26
CA ALA A 8 7.73 7.74 13.98
C ALA A 8 6.57 8.61 13.48
N HIS A 9 6.86 9.46 12.50
CA HIS A 9 5.87 10.29 11.82
C HIS A 9 5.40 9.61 10.53
N HIS A 10 4.09 9.61 10.30
CA HIS A 10 3.48 8.85 9.22
C HIS A 10 2.72 9.71 8.22
N VAL A 11 2.81 9.33 6.95
CA VAL A 11 1.87 9.71 5.89
C VAL A 11 0.81 8.62 5.78
N LEU A 12 -0.45 9.01 5.83
CA LEU A 12 -1.58 8.10 5.62
C LEU A 12 -2.20 8.33 4.25
N VAL A 13 -2.45 7.26 3.52
CA VAL A 13 -3.32 7.31 2.34
C VAL A 13 -4.76 7.07 2.78
N SER A 14 -5.61 8.09 2.60
CA SER A 14 -7.02 8.03 2.99
C SER A 14 -7.90 8.72 1.95
N LEU A 15 -8.79 7.97 1.33
CA LEU A 15 -9.76 8.51 0.37
C LEU A 15 -10.84 9.37 1.03
N SER A 16 -11.12 9.13 2.30
CA SER A 16 -12.10 9.91 3.08
C SER A 16 -11.52 11.17 3.71
N GLY A 17 -10.19 11.36 3.67
CA GLY A 17 -9.47 12.43 4.36
C GLY A 17 -9.38 12.24 5.88
N LYS A 18 -9.99 11.22 6.45
CA LYS A 18 -9.89 10.94 7.88
C LYS A 18 -8.49 10.42 8.21
N PRO A 19 -7.84 10.88 9.29
CA PRO A 19 -6.53 10.41 9.72
C PRO A 19 -6.62 9.07 10.47
N PHE A 20 -7.31 8.09 9.89
CA PHE A 20 -7.52 6.77 10.43
C PHE A 20 -7.70 5.75 9.28
N GLY A 21 -6.99 4.65 9.34
CA GLY A 21 -7.02 3.59 8.34
C GLY A 21 -6.83 2.20 8.99
N PHE A 22 -6.75 1.16 8.18
CA PHE A 22 -6.67 -0.25 8.63
C PHE A 22 -5.49 -0.54 9.57
N VAL A 23 -4.35 0.13 9.40
CA VAL A 23 -3.21 0.03 10.33
C VAL A 23 -3.56 0.65 11.69
N ASP A 24 -4.30 1.74 11.67
CA ASP A 24 -4.70 2.43 12.92
C ASP A 24 -5.73 1.61 13.68
N GLU A 25 -6.59 0.88 12.98
CA GLU A 25 -7.52 -0.09 13.54
C GLU A 25 -6.77 -1.26 14.22
N ALA A 26 -5.79 -1.84 13.55
CA ALA A 26 -4.94 -2.88 14.12
C ALA A 26 -4.16 -2.40 15.34
N LEU A 27 -3.60 -1.19 15.30
CA LEU A 27 -2.92 -0.57 16.42
C LEU A 27 -3.86 -0.32 17.61
N ALA A 28 -5.08 0.13 17.34
CA ALA A 28 -6.10 0.34 18.39
C ALA A 28 -6.43 -0.97 19.12
N GLY A 29 -6.49 -2.11 18.41
CA GLY A 29 -6.63 -3.45 19.02
C GLY A 29 -5.49 -3.80 20.00
N LEU A 30 -4.30 -3.26 19.77
CA LEU A 30 -3.12 -3.40 20.65
C LEU A 30 -3.03 -2.27 21.70
N LYS A 31 -4.03 -1.38 21.80
CA LYS A 31 -4.03 -0.17 22.63
C LYS A 31 -2.83 0.75 22.30
N ARG A 32 -2.48 0.83 21.04
CA ARG A 32 -1.39 1.65 20.49
C ARG A 32 -1.95 2.65 19.48
N GLN A 33 -1.15 3.65 19.18
CA GLN A 33 -1.44 4.62 18.12
C GLN A 33 -0.12 5.10 17.51
N ARG A 34 -0.18 5.56 16.29
CA ARG A 34 0.94 6.21 15.59
C ARG A 34 0.64 7.69 15.34
N ARG A 35 1.66 8.46 15.00
CA ARG A 35 1.53 9.88 14.72
C ARG A 35 1.39 10.13 13.22
N ILE A 36 0.16 10.36 12.75
CA ILE A 36 -0.12 10.76 11.37
C ILE A 36 0.08 12.27 11.27
N VAL A 37 1.05 12.71 10.46
CA VAL A 37 1.39 14.13 10.26
C VAL A 37 0.91 14.65 8.92
N LEU A 38 0.59 13.75 7.99
CA LEU A 38 0.08 14.10 6.67
C LEU A 38 -0.91 13.02 6.20
N THR A 39 -2.00 13.45 5.60
CA THR A 39 -2.95 12.57 4.92
C THR A 39 -3.02 12.97 3.45
N VAL A 40 -2.89 11.99 2.56
CA VAL A 40 -3.01 12.14 1.11
C VAL A 40 -4.06 11.18 0.58
N ASN A 41 -4.55 11.39 -0.64
CA ASN A 41 -5.60 10.56 -1.23
C ASN A 41 -5.11 9.60 -2.32
N GLN A 42 -3.79 9.52 -2.52
CA GLN A 42 -3.18 8.66 -3.54
C GLN A 42 -1.90 8.00 -3.02
N PHE A 43 -1.73 6.73 -3.34
CA PHE A 43 -0.52 5.97 -3.02
C PHE A 43 0.73 6.57 -3.65
N PHE A 44 0.62 7.06 -4.89
CA PHE A 44 1.72 7.67 -5.61
C PHE A 44 2.26 8.92 -4.88
N THR A 45 1.36 9.78 -4.41
CA THR A 45 1.71 10.97 -3.65
C THR A 45 2.39 10.60 -2.32
N ALA A 46 1.90 9.58 -1.62
CA ALA A 46 2.52 9.10 -0.39
C ALA A 46 3.95 8.61 -0.64
N ALA A 47 4.17 7.79 -1.67
CA ALA A 47 5.49 7.30 -2.05
C ALA A 47 6.46 8.45 -2.38
N LEU A 48 5.99 9.45 -3.13
CA LEU A 48 6.81 10.61 -3.50
C LEU A 48 7.20 11.46 -2.28
N VAL A 49 6.26 11.73 -1.38
CA VAL A 49 6.52 12.47 -0.13
C VAL A 49 7.55 11.74 0.72
N VAL A 50 7.39 10.44 0.92
CA VAL A 50 8.32 9.62 1.72
C VAL A 50 9.71 9.57 1.06
N SER A 51 9.80 9.52 -0.28
CA SER A 51 11.08 9.49 -0.98
C SER A 51 11.96 10.75 -0.77
N GLY A 52 11.40 11.83 -0.25
CA GLY A 52 12.08 13.09 0.03
C GLY A 52 11.99 13.52 1.50
N SER A 53 11.62 12.63 2.41
CA SER A 53 11.46 12.94 3.84
C SER A 53 11.85 11.76 4.72
N GLU A 54 11.83 11.96 6.04
CA GLU A 54 11.98 10.89 7.04
C GLU A 54 10.65 10.28 7.50
N LEU A 55 9.58 10.51 6.73
CA LEU A 55 8.26 10.00 7.05
C LEU A 55 8.13 8.53 6.63
N LEU A 56 7.23 7.82 7.31
CA LEU A 56 6.86 6.45 6.98
C LEU A 56 5.48 6.43 6.32
N THR A 57 5.27 5.47 5.42
CA THR A 57 3.94 5.15 4.89
C THR A 57 3.79 3.65 4.72
N VAL A 58 2.55 3.18 4.66
CA VAL A 58 2.22 1.79 4.32
C VAL A 58 1.56 1.78 2.96
N LEU A 59 2.14 1.02 2.04
CA LEU A 59 1.67 0.90 0.67
C LEU A 59 1.55 -0.58 0.29
N PRO A 60 0.64 -0.93 -0.63
CA PRO A 60 0.62 -2.28 -1.20
C PRO A 60 1.94 -2.56 -1.93
N ARG A 61 2.58 -3.68 -1.62
CA ARG A 61 3.90 -4.04 -2.17
C ARG A 61 3.95 -3.99 -3.71
N HIS A 62 2.94 -4.55 -4.36
CA HIS A 62 2.84 -4.58 -5.82
C HIS A 62 2.78 -3.19 -6.45
N PHE A 63 2.35 -2.16 -5.68
CA PHE A 63 2.27 -0.79 -6.16
C PHE A 63 3.64 -0.13 -6.31
N LEU A 64 4.63 -0.52 -5.51
CA LEU A 64 5.97 0.10 -5.52
C LEU A 64 6.64 0.03 -6.88
N GLY A 65 6.56 -1.11 -7.58
CA GLY A 65 7.13 -1.28 -8.91
C GLY A 65 6.58 -0.30 -9.95
N SER A 66 5.33 0.12 -9.78
CA SER A 66 4.64 1.06 -10.69
C SER A 66 4.96 2.52 -10.40
N THR A 67 5.60 2.84 -9.28
CA THR A 67 5.84 4.23 -8.87
C THR A 67 6.94 4.93 -9.66
N GLY A 68 7.87 4.18 -10.27
CA GLY A 68 9.07 4.71 -10.91
C GLY A 68 10.11 5.27 -9.92
N ILE A 69 9.85 5.18 -8.62
CA ILE A 69 10.74 5.69 -7.55
C ILE A 69 11.10 4.62 -6.53
N ALA A 70 10.82 3.34 -6.82
CA ALA A 70 11.07 2.22 -5.91
C ALA A 70 12.53 2.16 -5.42
N GLU A 71 13.49 2.52 -6.28
CA GLU A 71 14.92 2.55 -5.93
C GLU A 71 15.28 3.64 -4.88
N ARG A 72 14.39 4.61 -4.67
CA ARG A 72 14.57 5.68 -3.68
C ARG A 72 13.92 5.35 -2.34
N LEU A 73 13.30 4.18 -2.22
CA LEU A 73 12.51 3.77 -1.06
C LEU A 73 13.09 2.48 -0.46
N ALA A 74 13.27 2.48 0.85
CA ALA A 74 13.58 1.27 1.59
C ALA A 74 12.27 0.63 2.07
N THR A 75 12.12 -0.68 1.86
CA THR A 75 10.95 -1.45 2.29
C THR A 75 11.34 -2.32 3.49
N VAL A 76 10.57 -2.23 4.56
CA VAL A 76 10.75 -3.04 5.75
C VAL A 76 9.42 -3.71 6.13
N PRO A 77 9.47 -4.90 6.76
CA PRO A 77 8.26 -5.56 7.25
C PRO A 77 7.52 -4.68 8.27
N LEU A 78 6.20 -4.69 8.21
CA LEU A 78 5.37 -4.02 9.19
C LEU A 78 5.51 -4.74 10.56
N PRO A 79 5.78 -4.03 11.68
CA PRO A 79 6.01 -4.67 12.97
C PRO A 79 4.71 -5.06 13.72
N LEU A 80 3.64 -5.31 12.97
CA LEU A 80 2.35 -5.79 13.47
C LEU A 80 1.64 -6.58 12.38
N THR A 81 0.76 -7.48 12.80
CA THR A 81 -0.12 -8.21 11.87
C THR A 81 -1.33 -7.36 11.54
N ILE A 82 -1.67 -7.28 10.27
CA ILE A 82 -2.88 -6.65 9.77
C ILE A 82 -3.70 -7.66 9.00
N ASP A 83 -5.00 -7.45 8.93
CA ASP A 83 -5.88 -8.27 8.11
C ASP A 83 -5.54 -8.07 6.62
N GLN A 84 -5.66 -9.15 5.87
CA GLN A 84 -5.40 -9.12 4.44
C GLN A 84 -6.39 -8.20 3.73
N VAL A 85 -5.85 -7.25 2.96
CA VAL A 85 -6.67 -6.37 2.14
C VAL A 85 -7.04 -7.10 0.84
N HIS A 86 -8.33 -7.38 0.67
CA HIS A 86 -8.85 -7.98 -0.54
C HIS A 86 -9.20 -6.89 -1.56
N VAL A 87 -8.75 -7.09 -2.79
CA VAL A 87 -9.10 -6.23 -3.93
C VAL A 87 -10.00 -7.03 -4.86
N GLU A 88 -11.19 -6.53 -5.09
CA GLU A 88 -12.21 -7.20 -5.90
C GLU A 88 -12.63 -6.35 -7.09
N MET A 89 -12.88 -7.00 -8.22
CA MET A 89 -13.50 -6.38 -9.37
C MET A 89 -15.01 -6.65 -9.32
N VAL A 90 -15.81 -5.59 -9.34
CA VAL A 90 -17.26 -5.66 -9.27
C VAL A 90 -17.86 -5.14 -10.57
N TRP A 91 -18.88 -5.83 -11.10
CA TRP A 91 -19.62 -5.40 -12.28
C TRP A 91 -21.12 -5.69 -12.14
N HIS A 92 -21.92 -5.00 -12.96
CA HIS A 92 -23.36 -5.19 -12.95
C HIS A 92 -23.76 -6.45 -13.73
N ARG A 93 -24.60 -7.32 -13.16
CA ARG A 93 -25.02 -8.60 -13.73
C ARG A 93 -25.63 -8.49 -15.15
N LEU A 94 -26.32 -7.40 -15.47
CA LEU A 94 -26.86 -7.14 -16.82
C LEU A 94 -25.80 -6.99 -17.93
N ARG A 95 -24.51 -7.01 -17.56
CA ARG A 95 -23.38 -6.91 -18.49
C ARG A 95 -22.58 -8.19 -18.60
N ASP A 96 -23.05 -9.24 -17.93
CA ASP A 96 -22.27 -10.47 -17.78
C ASP A 96 -22.14 -11.27 -19.07
N ASP A 97 -23.18 -11.31 -19.86
CA ASP A 97 -23.32 -12.06 -21.13
C ASP A 97 -22.74 -11.37 -22.37
N ARG A 98 -22.23 -10.13 -22.24
CA ARG A 98 -21.67 -9.38 -23.37
C ARG A 98 -20.19 -9.69 -23.56
N ALA A 99 -19.81 -10.21 -24.73
CA ALA A 99 -18.45 -10.59 -25.06
C ALA A 99 -17.40 -9.48 -24.82
N GLY A 100 -17.71 -8.22 -25.13
CA GLY A 100 -16.80 -7.10 -24.88
C GLY A 100 -16.51 -6.86 -23.38
N TYR A 101 -17.51 -7.05 -22.51
CA TYR A 101 -17.29 -6.94 -21.06
C TYR A 101 -16.58 -8.16 -20.50
N ALA A 102 -16.82 -9.35 -21.04
CA ALA A 102 -16.07 -10.55 -20.67
C ALA A 102 -14.58 -10.37 -20.98
N TRP A 103 -14.27 -9.94 -22.21
CA TRP A 103 -12.90 -9.63 -22.60
C TRP A 103 -12.24 -8.59 -21.68
N LEU A 104 -12.96 -7.49 -21.36
CA LEU A 104 -12.44 -6.45 -20.46
C LEU A 104 -12.11 -7.00 -19.07
N ARG A 105 -13.00 -7.85 -18.52
CA ARG A 105 -12.74 -8.49 -17.22
C ARG A 105 -11.49 -9.37 -17.25
N GLU A 106 -11.33 -10.16 -18.30
CA GLU A 106 -10.14 -10.99 -18.47
C GLU A 106 -8.87 -10.14 -18.58
N ALA A 107 -8.89 -9.08 -19.39
CA ALA A 107 -7.76 -8.16 -19.53
C ALA A 107 -7.38 -7.48 -18.20
N VAL A 108 -8.37 -7.05 -17.42
CA VAL A 108 -8.12 -6.47 -16.08
C VAL A 108 -7.57 -7.52 -15.12
N LEU A 109 -8.08 -8.75 -15.14
CA LEU A 109 -7.58 -9.83 -14.29
C LEU A 109 -6.14 -10.19 -14.66
N ASP A 110 -5.79 -10.25 -15.93
CA ASP A 110 -4.43 -10.56 -16.36
C ASP A 110 -3.45 -9.44 -15.98
N ALA A 111 -3.83 -8.18 -16.18
CA ALA A 111 -3.04 -7.05 -15.73
C ALA A 111 -2.84 -7.05 -14.19
N ALA A 112 -3.89 -7.37 -13.43
CA ALA A 112 -3.80 -7.49 -11.98
C ALA A 112 -2.84 -8.63 -11.58
N ARG A 113 -2.98 -9.82 -12.17
CA ARG A 113 -2.09 -10.95 -11.90
C ARG A 113 -0.62 -10.61 -12.21
N GLU A 114 -0.36 -9.87 -13.27
CA GLU A 114 0.97 -9.42 -13.61
C GLU A 114 1.51 -8.41 -12.58
N ALA A 115 0.70 -7.43 -12.19
CA ALA A 115 1.07 -6.46 -11.16
C ALA A 115 1.37 -7.10 -9.81
N PHE A 116 0.59 -8.12 -9.40
CA PHE A 116 0.80 -8.84 -8.15
C PHE A 116 1.98 -9.83 -8.18
N ARG A 117 2.43 -10.26 -9.35
CA ARG A 117 3.65 -11.10 -9.48
C ARG A 117 4.96 -10.33 -9.35
N GLY A 118 4.94 -9.03 -9.27
CA GLY A 118 6.01 -8.02 -9.21
C GLY A 118 7.49 -8.46 -9.11
N PRO A 119 8.44 -7.66 -9.60
CA PRO A 119 9.84 -8.04 -9.80
C PRO A 119 10.70 -8.08 -8.52
N HIS A 120 10.15 -8.33 -7.35
CA HIS A 120 10.84 -8.09 -6.07
C HIS A 120 11.43 -9.32 -5.35
N GLU A 121 11.56 -10.45 -6.02
CA GLU A 121 12.38 -11.56 -5.51
C GLU A 121 13.84 -11.41 -5.96
N GLY A 122 14.58 -10.41 -5.51
CA GLY A 122 16.01 -10.49 -5.78
C GLY A 122 16.90 -9.26 -5.83
N ARG A 123 16.57 -8.14 -5.24
CA ARG A 123 17.57 -7.07 -5.05
C ARG A 123 17.48 -6.43 -3.67
N GLY A 124 18.43 -6.79 -2.83
CA GLY A 124 18.71 -6.07 -1.59
C GLY A 124 19.15 -4.63 -1.93
N LEU A 125 18.45 -3.66 -1.39
CA LEU A 125 18.73 -2.25 -1.59
C LEU A 125 19.41 -1.67 -0.37
N GLN A 126 20.49 -0.92 -0.62
CA GLN A 126 21.13 -0.05 0.36
C GLN A 126 20.56 1.37 0.21
N HIS A 127 19.95 1.90 1.29
CA HIS A 127 19.62 3.31 1.61
C HIS A 127 18.59 4.13 0.81
N PRO A 128 18.08 5.21 1.45
CA PRO A 128 17.20 5.34 2.61
C PRO A 128 15.95 6.18 2.32
N SER A 129 14.85 5.64 2.39
CA SER A 129 13.54 6.21 2.80
C SER A 129 12.61 5.03 3.03
N THR A 130 11.93 4.98 4.15
CA THR A 130 11.34 3.73 4.62
C THR A 130 9.86 3.63 4.26
N VAL A 131 9.52 2.71 3.37
CA VAL A 131 8.14 2.27 3.13
C VAL A 131 7.91 0.97 3.89
N LEU A 132 6.89 0.91 4.71
CA LEU A 132 6.48 -0.30 5.40
C LEU A 132 5.46 -1.06 4.57
N ASP A 133 5.72 -2.34 4.39
CA ASP A 133 4.88 -3.24 3.62
C ASP A 133 3.81 -3.86 4.51
N GLY A 134 2.57 -3.75 4.07
CA GLY A 134 1.41 -4.42 4.66
C GLY A 134 1.10 -5.73 3.95
N SER A 135 2.13 -6.54 3.63
CA SER A 135 1.88 -7.86 3.04
C SER A 135 1.43 -8.85 4.11
N ALA A 136 0.24 -9.34 3.95
CA ALA A 136 -0.19 -10.62 4.46
C ALA A 136 -0.06 -11.65 3.35
#